data_cbbfe8f7069eb162ae148ea6bb06f4b5
#
_entry.id   cbbfe8f7069eb162ae148ea6bb06f4b5
#
_cell.length_a   1.000
_cell.length_b   1.000
_cell.length_c   1.000
_cell.angle_alpha   90.00
_cell.angle_beta   90.00
_cell.angle_gamma   90.00
#
_symmetry.space_group_name_H-M   'P 1'
#
loop_
_entity.id
_entity.type
_entity.pdbx_description
1 polymer ?
#
loop_
_entity_poly.entity_id
_entity_poly.type
_entity_poly.pdbx_seq_one_letter_code
_entity_poly.pdbx_strand_id
1 'polypeptide(L)'
;MKKYSKTLIALSLAATVGGFAQAADKSVNVYNWSDYIAEDTNANFEKASGIKVVYDVFDSNEVLEAKLLSGASGYDVVVPSNQFLAKQIKAGVFQKLDRSKLPNWKNLNADLMKSLETADPGNLYAFPYLWGTTGIGYNVDKVKAALGVDSIDSWDVIFKPENLAKLKDCGVSMLDAPQEIMAAALFYQGMNPNPTSPEDIAKAEALLLKLRPSITYFHSSKYISDLANGDICVAVGWSG
;
A
#
# COMPACT_ATOMS: atom_id res chain seq x y z
N MET A 1 -44.80 61.47 -56.96
CA MET A 1 -43.63 61.00 -56.14
C MET A 1 -44.03 59.67 -55.48
N LYS A 2 -43.52 58.54 -56.04
CA LYS A 2 -43.85 57.18 -55.57
C LYS A 2 -42.79 56.73 -54.61
N LYS A 3 -43.14 56.43 -53.34
CA LYS A 3 -42.30 55.84 -52.31
C LYS A 3 -42.26 54.30 -52.47
N TYR A 4 -41.11 53.76 -52.75
CA TYR A 4 -40.88 52.31 -52.72
C TYR A 4 -40.53 51.86 -51.31
N SER A 5 -41.35 51.01 -50.73
CA SER A 5 -41.08 50.34 -49.48
C SER A 5 -40.21 49.12 -49.76
N LYS A 6 -39.02 49.06 -49.17
CA LYS A 6 -38.13 47.87 -49.24
C LYS A 6 -38.42 46.97 -48.05
N THR A 7 -39.05 45.85 -48.30
CA THR A 7 -39.27 44.80 -47.37
C THR A 7 -37.99 43.94 -47.25
N LEU A 8 -37.28 44.01 -46.16
CA LEU A 8 -36.16 43.13 -45.86
C LEU A 8 -36.72 41.81 -45.29
N ILE A 9 -36.54 40.71 -46.02
CA ILE A 9 -36.79 39.36 -45.57
C ILE A 9 -35.51 38.90 -44.87
N ALA A 10 -35.54 38.83 -43.52
CA ALA A 10 -34.48 38.21 -42.72
C ALA A 10 -34.66 36.69 -42.70
N LEU A 11 -33.82 35.98 -43.45
CA LEU A 11 -33.75 34.52 -43.45
C LEU A 11 -32.92 34.08 -42.20
N SER A 12 -33.58 33.69 -41.12
CA SER A 12 -32.91 33.13 -39.91
C SER A 12 -32.53 31.67 -40.18
N LEU A 13 -31.25 31.45 -40.46
CA LEU A 13 -30.62 30.13 -40.54
C LEU A 13 -30.44 29.60 -39.08
N ALA A 14 -31.39 28.80 -38.61
CA ALA A 14 -31.24 28.06 -37.35
C ALA A 14 -30.25 26.92 -37.57
N ALA A 15 -28.97 27.17 -37.29
CA ALA A 15 -27.96 26.13 -37.22
C ALA A 15 -28.22 25.29 -35.94
N THR A 16 -28.86 24.14 -36.10
CA THR A 16 -28.90 23.12 -35.05
C THR A 16 -27.49 22.55 -34.84
N VAL A 17 -26.74 23.14 -33.91
CA VAL A 17 -25.53 22.54 -33.41
C VAL A 17 -25.98 21.34 -32.52
N GLY A 18 -26.11 20.20 -33.17
CA GLY A 18 -26.21 18.91 -32.48
C GLY A 18 -24.89 18.68 -31.77
N GLY A 19 -24.78 19.16 -30.52
CA GLY A 19 -23.68 18.80 -29.66
C GLY A 19 -23.78 17.31 -29.39
N PHE A 20 -22.92 16.52 -30.01
CA PHE A 20 -22.63 15.19 -29.55
C PHE A 20 -22.07 15.37 -28.14
N ALA A 21 -22.91 15.17 -27.12
CA ALA A 21 -22.42 14.96 -25.75
C ALA A 21 -21.60 13.67 -25.82
N GLN A 22 -20.30 13.82 -26.02
CA GLN A 22 -19.34 12.73 -25.86
C GLN A 22 -19.46 12.34 -24.40
N ALA A 23 -20.02 11.17 -24.14
CA ALA A 23 -20.03 10.63 -22.79
C ALA A 23 -18.57 10.61 -22.32
N ALA A 24 -18.27 11.38 -21.28
CA ALA A 24 -16.94 11.36 -20.72
C ALA A 24 -16.61 9.90 -20.36
N ASP A 25 -15.47 9.41 -20.85
CA ASP A 25 -15.02 8.06 -20.57
C ASP A 25 -15.00 7.89 -19.05
N LYS A 26 -15.74 6.90 -18.55
CA LYS A 26 -15.78 6.62 -17.13
C LYS A 26 -14.40 6.11 -16.72
N SER A 27 -13.82 6.69 -15.69
CA SER A 27 -12.55 6.24 -15.13
C SER A 27 -12.64 6.11 -13.62
N VAL A 28 -11.79 5.25 -13.06
CA VAL A 28 -11.57 5.08 -11.62
C VAL A 28 -10.07 5.20 -11.35
N ASN A 29 -9.70 6.04 -10.39
CA ASN A 29 -8.32 6.26 -9.99
C ASN A 29 -8.02 5.38 -8.77
N VAL A 30 -7.10 4.45 -8.93
CA VAL A 30 -6.73 3.46 -7.91
C VAL A 30 -5.29 3.70 -7.47
N TYR A 31 -5.05 3.73 -6.16
CA TYR A 31 -3.73 3.83 -5.56
C TYR A 31 -3.50 2.63 -4.66
N ASN A 32 -2.65 1.71 -5.10
CA ASN A 32 -2.43 0.42 -4.46
C ASN A 32 -0.94 0.14 -4.23
N TRP A 33 -0.64 -0.92 -3.52
CA TRP A 33 0.71 -1.42 -3.31
C TRP A 33 1.35 -1.87 -4.63
N SER A 34 2.67 -1.65 -4.77
CA SER A 34 3.41 -1.87 -6.02
C SER A 34 3.38 -3.32 -6.49
N ASP A 35 3.32 -4.29 -5.56
CA ASP A 35 3.58 -5.69 -5.88
C ASP A 35 2.37 -6.62 -5.61
N TYR A 36 1.18 -6.05 -5.36
CA TYR A 36 0.03 -6.80 -4.86
C TYR A 36 -1.17 -6.79 -5.80
N ILE A 37 -0.95 -7.02 -7.10
CA ILE A 37 -2.00 -7.15 -8.11
C ILE A 37 -1.52 -8.07 -9.24
N ALA A 38 -2.43 -8.92 -9.77
CA ALA A 38 -2.11 -9.70 -10.97
C ALA A 38 -2.07 -8.80 -12.21
N GLU A 39 -1.15 -9.09 -13.14
CA GLU A 39 -0.87 -8.27 -14.32
C GLU A 39 -2.10 -7.99 -15.20
N ASP A 40 -3.03 -8.92 -15.26
CA ASP A 40 -4.22 -8.83 -16.10
C ASP A 40 -5.46 -8.25 -15.41
N THR A 41 -5.39 -7.95 -14.10
CA THR A 41 -6.56 -7.53 -13.29
C THR A 41 -7.21 -6.26 -13.82
N ASN A 42 -6.41 -5.22 -14.10
CA ASN A 42 -6.93 -3.94 -14.59
C ASN A 42 -7.58 -4.10 -15.96
N ALA A 43 -6.93 -4.81 -16.90
CA ALA A 43 -7.47 -5.07 -18.23
C ALA A 43 -8.77 -5.87 -18.19
N ASN A 44 -8.85 -6.88 -17.32
CA ASN A 44 -10.06 -7.68 -17.13
C ASN A 44 -11.21 -6.86 -16.55
N PHE A 45 -10.92 -5.97 -15.58
CA PHE A 45 -11.92 -5.06 -15.03
C PHE A 45 -12.43 -4.07 -16.08
N GLU A 46 -11.54 -3.44 -16.83
CA GLU A 46 -11.92 -2.51 -17.91
C GLU A 46 -12.81 -3.18 -18.95
N LYS A 47 -12.43 -4.39 -19.38
CA LYS A 47 -13.20 -5.19 -20.33
C LYS A 47 -14.60 -5.55 -19.81
N ALA A 48 -14.70 -5.89 -18.53
CA ALA A 48 -15.97 -6.30 -17.92
C ALA A 48 -16.90 -5.12 -17.61
N SER A 49 -16.35 -3.98 -17.21
CA SER A 49 -17.12 -2.84 -16.70
C SER A 49 -17.29 -1.69 -17.71
N GLY A 50 -16.41 -1.58 -18.70
CA GLY A 50 -16.30 -0.41 -19.57
C GLY A 50 -15.78 0.84 -18.84
N ILE A 51 -15.15 0.67 -17.67
CA ILE A 51 -14.57 1.74 -16.86
C ILE A 51 -13.05 1.65 -16.95
N LYS A 52 -12.40 2.73 -17.39
CA LYS A 52 -10.94 2.82 -17.47
C LYS A 52 -10.34 2.88 -16.07
N VAL A 53 -9.27 2.12 -15.84
CA VAL A 53 -8.50 2.18 -14.58
C VAL A 53 -7.27 3.07 -14.77
N VAL A 54 -7.17 4.12 -13.96
CA VAL A 54 -5.93 4.90 -13.76
C VAL A 54 -5.27 4.35 -12.51
N TYR A 55 -4.17 3.63 -12.69
CA TYR A 55 -3.56 2.84 -11.63
C TYR A 55 -2.19 3.38 -11.26
N ASP A 56 -2.06 3.86 -10.02
CA ASP A 56 -0.81 4.32 -9.44
C ASP A 56 -0.41 3.41 -8.27
N VAL A 57 0.88 3.37 -7.95
CA VAL A 57 1.42 2.49 -6.92
C VAL A 57 2.21 3.25 -5.86
N PHE A 58 2.26 2.66 -4.65
CA PHE A 58 3.11 3.08 -3.54
C PHE A 58 3.74 1.85 -2.89
N ASP A 59 4.78 2.07 -2.10
CA ASP A 59 5.55 1.02 -1.41
C ASP A 59 5.59 1.18 0.12
N SER A 60 4.96 2.23 0.66
CA SER A 60 4.83 2.42 2.11
C SER A 60 3.52 3.11 2.49
N ASN A 61 2.99 2.78 3.68
CA ASN A 61 1.81 3.46 4.22
C ASN A 61 2.05 4.95 4.48
N GLU A 62 3.28 5.33 4.80
CA GLU A 62 3.68 6.71 5.06
C GLU A 62 3.52 7.57 3.81
N VAL A 63 3.90 7.05 2.65
CA VAL A 63 3.70 7.71 1.34
C VAL A 63 2.21 7.86 1.05
N LEU A 64 1.42 6.80 1.23
CA LEU A 64 -0.03 6.86 1.06
C LEU A 64 -0.66 7.89 2.02
N GLU A 65 -0.31 7.84 3.32
CA GLU A 65 -0.85 8.76 4.33
C GLU A 65 -0.54 10.23 3.98
N ALA A 66 0.71 10.53 3.61
CA ALA A 66 1.10 11.87 3.20
C ALA A 66 0.26 12.36 2.01
N LYS A 67 0.02 11.49 1.03
CA LYS A 67 -0.81 11.81 -0.14
C LYS A 67 -2.27 12.08 0.25
N LEU A 68 -2.86 11.26 1.10
CA LEU A 68 -4.26 11.40 1.54
C LEU A 68 -4.46 12.65 2.40
N LEU A 69 -3.55 12.92 3.33
CA LEU A 69 -3.64 14.06 4.26
C LEU A 69 -3.32 15.39 3.60
N SER A 70 -2.66 15.42 2.44
CA SER A 70 -2.45 16.66 1.67
C SER A 70 -3.74 17.24 1.08
N GLY A 71 -4.85 16.51 1.15
CA GLY A 71 -6.15 16.87 0.58
C GLY A 71 -6.21 16.67 -0.93
N ALA A 72 -7.41 16.51 -1.46
CA ALA A 72 -7.69 16.33 -2.89
C ALA A 72 -6.71 15.36 -3.59
N SER A 73 -6.54 14.16 -3.03
CA SER A 73 -5.56 13.16 -3.52
C SER A 73 -5.79 12.75 -4.98
N GLY A 74 -7.02 12.88 -5.46
CA GLY A 74 -7.43 12.49 -6.81
C GLY A 74 -7.74 11.00 -6.98
N TYR A 75 -7.65 10.21 -5.91
CA TYR A 75 -7.95 8.78 -5.94
C TYR A 75 -9.36 8.46 -5.46
N ASP A 76 -9.98 7.50 -6.13
CA ASP A 76 -11.31 6.97 -5.79
C ASP A 76 -11.20 5.74 -4.88
N VAL A 77 -10.15 4.93 -5.08
CA VAL A 77 -9.88 3.72 -4.30
C VAL A 77 -8.42 3.72 -3.84
N VAL A 78 -8.21 3.47 -2.55
CA VAL A 78 -6.88 3.38 -1.93
C VAL A 78 -6.82 2.19 -0.98
N VAL A 79 -5.61 1.65 -0.76
CA VAL A 79 -5.42 0.39 0.00
C VAL A 79 -4.45 0.61 1.17
N PRO A 80 -4.85 1.30 2.25
CA PRO A 80 -4.01 1.41 3.45
C PRO A 80 -3.99 0.10 4.24
N SER A 81 -2.91 -0.11 5.01
CA SER A 81 -2.93 -1.15 6.04
C SER A 81 -3.81 -0.74 7.22
N ASN A 82 -4.36 -1.72 7.94
CA ASN A 82 -5.33 -1.51 9.01
C ASN A 82 -4.81 -0.61 10.16
N GLN A 83 -3.52 -0.65 10.48
CA GLN A 83 -2.92 0.22 11.50
C GLN A 83 -2.95 1.71 11.12
N PHE A 84 -2.96 2.04 9.83
CA PHE A 84 -3.11 3.42 9.33
C PHE A 84 -4.59 3.80 9.15
N LEU A 85 -5.44 2.84 8.79
CA LEU A 85 -6.84 3.04 8.46
C LEU A 85 -7.61 3.79 9.57
N ALA A 86 -7.46 3.38 10.84
CA ALA A 86 -8.20 3.97 11.96
C ALA A 86 -7.92 5.48 12.11
N LYS A 87 -6.67 5.90 11.93
CA LYS A 87 -6.26 7.30 11.98
C LYS A 87 -6.80 8.09 10.79
N GLN A 88 -6.74 7.51 9.61
CA GLN A 88 -7.22 8.10 8.37
C GLN A 88 -8.75 8.26 8.36
N ILE A 89 -9.50 7.30 8.92
CA ILE A 89 -10.96 7.43 9.13
C ILE A 89 -11.25 8.62 10.03
N LYS A 90 -10.52 8.77 11.16
CA LYS A 90 -10.68 9.92 12.07
C LYS A 90 -10.35 11.26 11.41
N ALA A 91 -9.42 11.27 10.47
CA ALA A 91 -9.07 12.44 9.66
C ALA A 91 -10.12 12.78 8.59
N GLY A 92 -11.12 11.91 8.39
CA GLY A 92 -12.24 12.15 7.46
C GLY A 92 -11.88 12.04 5.98
N VAL A 93 -10.79 11.31 5.65
CA VAL A 93 -10.34 11.17 4.25
C VAL A 93 -11.14 10.16 3.45
N PHE A 94 -11.96 9.32 4.10
CA PHE A 94 -12.74 8.27 3.45
C PHE A 94 -14.23 8.53 3.48
N GLN A 95 -14.93 8.05 2.45
CA GLN A 95 -16.38 7.97 2.41
C GLN A 95 -16.85 6.62 2.96
N LYS A 96 -18.04 6.59 3.57
CA LYS A 96 -18.67 5.34 3.99
C LYS A 96 -19.04 4.50 2.77
N LEU A 97 -18.81 3.20 2.87
CA LEU A 97 -19.21 2.22 1.86
C LEU A 97 -20.73 2.02 1.87
N ASP A 98 -21.33 2.06 0.69
CA ASP A 98 -22.72 1.68 0.50
C ASP A 98 -22.79 0.18 0.12
N ARG A 99 -23.01 -0.67 1.12
CA ARG A 99 -23.05 -2.13 0.92
C ARG A 99 -24.17 -2.59 -0.02
N SER A 100 -25.20 -1.79 -0.22
CA SER A 100 -26.27 -2.13 -1.16
C SER A 100 -25.78 -2.16 -2.61
N LYS A 101 -24.72 -1.40 -2.90
CA LYS A 101 -24.05 -1.35 -4.21
C LYS A 101 -22.89 -2.33 -4.35
N LEU A 102 -22.53 -3.04 -3.30
CA LEU A 102 -21.37 -3.93 -3.22
C LEU A 102 -21.78 -5.36 -2.84
N PRO A 103 -22.64 -6.05 -3.62
CA PRO A 103 -23.26 -7.31 -3.22
C PRO A 103 -22.25 -8.42 -2.91
N ASN A 104 -21.05 -8.36 -3.50
CA ASN A 104 -19.99 -9.34 -3.34
C ASN A 104 -19.27 -9.25 -1.97
N TRP A 105 -19.54 -8.24 -1.14
CA TRP A 105 -18.95 -8.16 0.20
C TRP A 105 -19.20 -9.41 1.06
N LYS A 106 -20.28 -10.13 0.77
CA LYS A 106 -20.66 -11.39 1.45
C LYS A 106 -19.68 -12.55 1.18
N ASN A 107 -18.83 -12.43 0.15
CA ASN A 107 -17.84 -13.43 -0.22
C ASN A 107 -16.50 -13.20 0.51
N LEU A 108 -16.37 -12.10 1.25
CA LEU A 108 -15.14 -11.78 1.99
C LEU A 108 -14.98 -12.73 3.18
N ASN A 109 -13.72 -13.01 3.54
CA ASN A 109 -13.39 -13.84 4.69
C ASN A 109 -13.90 -13.19 5.99
N ALA A 110 -14.74 -13.92 6.73
CA ALA A 110 -15.41 -13.42 7.92
C ALA A 110 -14.42 -13.09 9.07
N ASP A 111 -13.33 -13.86 9.20
CA ASP A 111 -12.33 -13.63 10.25
C ASP A 111 -11.53 -12.35 9.97
N LEU A 112 -11.19 -12.10 8.70
CA LEU A 112 -10.53 -10.86 8.30
C LEU A 112 -11.46 -9.66 8.46
N MET A 113 -12.75 -9.80 8.13
CA MET A 113 -13.76 -8.76 8.39
C MET A 113 -13.85 -8.43 9.87
N LYS A 114 -13.87 -9.45 10.73
CA LYS A 114 -13.89 -9.28 12.19
C LYS A 114 -12.59 -8.63 12.71
N SER A 115 -11.44 -9.04 12.20
CA SER A 115 -10.15 -8.44 12.56
C SER A 115 -10.09 -6.97 12.18
N LEU A 116 -10.64 -6.59 11.02
CA LEU A 116 -10.67 -5.20 10.56
C LEU A 116 -11.53 -4.28 11.45
N GLU A 117 -12.50 -4.81 12.20
CA GLU A 117 -13.33 -4.01 13.13
C GLU A 117 -12.53 -3.31 14.23
N THR A 118 -11.32 -3.74 14.50
CA THR A 118 -10.40 -3.05 15.43
C THR A 118 -10.00 -1.67 14.91
N ALA A 119 -9.93 -1.50 13.59
CA ALA A 119 -9.58 -0.26 12.91
C ALA A 119 -10.81 0.49 12.35
N ASP A 120 -11.82 -0.27 11.91
CA ASP A 120 -13.06 0.23 11.28
C ASP A 120 -14.28 -0.50 11.88
N PRO A 121 -14.78 -0.08 13.05
CA PRO A 121 -15.94 -0.70 13.69
C PRO A 121 -17.14 -0.81 12.76
N GLY A 122 -17.60 -2.05 12.56
CA GLY A 122 -18.70 -2.38 11.64
C GLY A 122 -18.30 -2.38 10.16
N ASN A 123 -17.01 -2.25 9.83
CA ASN A 123 -16.47 -2.21 8.46
C ASN A 123 -17.25 -1.22 7.58
N LEU A 124 -17.34 0.03 8.04
CA LEU A 124 -18.14 1.08 7.39
C LEU A 124 -17.39 1.77 6.25
N TYR A 125 -16.06 1.76 6.28
CA TYR A 125 -15.20 2.51 5.36
C TYR A 125 -14.31 1.64 4.51
N ALA A 126 -14.01 0.40 4.95
CA ALA A 126 -13.08 -0.47 4.26
C ALA A 126 -13.53 -1.94 4.23
N PHE A 127 -12.99 -2.67 3.25
CA PHE A 127 -13.02 -4.12 3.18
C PHE A 127 -11.59 -4.66 3.10
N PRO A 128 -11.32 -5.86 3.67
CA PRO A 128 -9.99 -6.46 3.54
C PRO A 128 -9.72 -6.80 2.06
N TYR A 129 -8.54 -6.39 1.58
CA TYR A 129 -8.03 -6.70 0.24
C TYR A 129 -7.12 -7.92 0.28
N LEU A 130 -6.01 -7.81 1.00
CA LEU A 130 -5.04 -8.87 1.22
C LEU A 130 -4.61 -8.88 2.70
N TRP A 131 -3.94 -9.94 3.12
CA TRP A 131 -3.27 -10.00 4.40
C TRP A 131 -1.91 -10.67 4.23
N GLY A 132 -0.99 -10.34 5.10
CA GLY A 132 0.35 -10.89 5.09
C GLY A 132 1.01 -10.77 6.45
N THR A 133 2.23 -11.26 6.55
CA THR A 133 3.08 -11.17 7.73
C THR A 133 4.39 -10.50 7.37
N THR A 134 5.00 -9.82 8.33
CA THR A 134 6.39 -9.39 8.23
C THR A 134 7.29 -10.55 8.64
N GLY A 135 8.29 -10.86 7.82
CA GLY A 135 9.14 -12.02 8.02
C GLY A 135 10.54 -11.84 7.45
N ILE A 136 11.29 -12.93 7.44
CA ILE A 136 12.68 -12.97 6.98
C ILE A 136 12.75 -13.80 5.70
N GLY A 137 13.14 -13.16 4.61
CA GLY A 137 13.55 -13.82 3.37
C GLY A 137 15.08 -13.95 3.34
N TYR A 138 15.61 -15.09 2.90
CA TYR A 138 17.05 -15.28 2.88
C TYR A 138 17.53 -16.27 1.81
N ASN A 139 18.77 -16.07 1.37
CA ASN A 139 19.49 -17.01 0.52
C ASN A 139 20.15 -18.07 1.41
N VAL A 140 19.68 -19.32 1.32
CA VAL A 140 20.08 -20.43 2.21
C VAL A 140 21.59 -20.65 2.18
N ASP A 141 22.21 -20.72 0.99
CA ASP A 141 23.63 -21.02 0.84
C ASP A 141 24.53 -19.91 1.40
N LYS A 142 24.17 -18.65 1.16
CA LYS A 142 24.91 -17.49 1.67
C LYS A 142 24.82 -17.37 3.18
N VAL A 143 23.63 -17.57 3.75
CA VAL A 143 23.42 -17.53 5.19
C VAL A 143 24.14 -18.71 5.87
N LYS A 144 24.08 -19.90 5.31
CA LYS A 144 24.84 -21.05 5.79
C LYS A 144 26.34 -20.78 5.79
N ALA A 145 26.87 -20.18 4.72
CA ALA A 145 28.29 -19.83 4.64
C ALA A 145 28.69 -18.79 5.71
N ALA A 146 27.83 -17.82 6.00
CA ALA A 146 28.14 -16.74 6.93
C ALA A 146 27.92 -17.12 8.42
N LEU A 147 26.86 -17.88 8.71
CA LEU A 147 26.45 -18.19 10.08
C LEU A 147 26.71 -19.64 10.51
N GLY A 148 26.94 -20.56 9.56
CA GLY A 148 27.10 -21.99 9.84
C GLY A 148 25.80 -22.70 10.22
N VAL A 149 24.62 -22.16 9.85
CA VAL A 149 23.31 -22.72 10.14
C VAL A 149 22.64 -23.23 8.86
N ASP A 150 21.86 -24.31 8.96
CA ASP A 150 21.16 -24.89 7.79
C ASP A 150 19.80 -24.22 7.51
N SER A 151 19.22 -23.57 8.52
CA SER A 151 17.94 -22.84 8.42
C SER A 151 17.87 -21.70 9.42
N ILE A 152 17.02 -20.72 9.14
CA ILE A 152 16.67 -19.64 10.05
C ILE A 152 15.27 -19.94 10.61
N ASP A 153 15.18 -20.06 11.93
CA ASP A 153 13.94 -20.32 12.68
C ASP A 153 13.65 -19.26 13.75
N SER A 154 14.49 -18.23 13.82
CA SER A 154 14.42 -17.19 14.84
C SER A 154 14.80 -15.83 14.28
N TRP A 155 14.21 -14.78 14.85
CA TRP A 155 14.60 -13.39 14.64
C TRP A 155 16.00 -13.05 15.17
N ASP A 156 16.66 -13.96 15.85
CA ASP A 156 18.07 -13.83 16.30
C ASP A 156 19.02 -13.51 15.15
N VAL A 157 18.72 -13.97 13.95
CA VAL A 157 19.53 -13.70 12.75
C VAL A 157 19.55 -12.19 12.43
N ILE A 158 18.46 -11.49 12.71
CA ILE A 158 18.30 -10.05 12.47
C ILE A 158 18.67 -9.24 13.71
N PHE A 159 18.13 -9.59 14.88
CA PHE A 159 18.16 -8.73 16.06
C PHE A 159 19.32 -8.99 17.01
N LYS A 160 20.16 -10.04 16.81
CA LYS A 160 21.44 -10.18 17.49
C LYS A 160 22.54 -9.47 16.69
N PRO A 161 23.17 -8.41 17.21
CA PRO A 161 24.19 -7.65 16.50
C PRO A 161 25.35 -8.50 15.97
N GLU A 162 25.77 -9.53 16.73
CA GLU A 162 26.82 -10.45 16.35
C GLU A 162 26.46 -11.35 15.18
N ASN A 163 25.21 -11.72 15.00
CA ASN A 163 24.74 -12.47 13.84
C ASN A 163 24.61 -11.58 12.60
N LEU A 164 23.96 -10.42 12.78
CA LEU A 164 23.76 -9.49 11.68
C LEU A 164 25.09 -8.94 11.14
N ALA A 165 26.09 -8.75 12.01
CA ALA A 165 27.42 -8.31 11.60
C ALA A 165 28.12 -9.31 10.66
N LYS A 166 27.90 -10.61 10.82
CA LYS A 166 28.43 -11.65 9.91
C LYS A 166 27.77 -11.65 8.54
N LEU A 167 26.55 -11.11 8.44
CA LEU A 167 25.79 -11.03 7.19
C LEU A 167 26.04 -9.71 6.41
N LYS A 168 26.73 -8.75 7.03
CA LYS A 168 26.94 -7.41 6.47
C LYS A 168 27.53 -7.45 5.06
N ASP A 169 28.56 -8.27 4.83
CA ASP A 169 29.27 -8.30 3.55
C ASP A 169 28.48 -8.99 2.45
N CYS A 170 27.54 -9.87 2.79
CA CYS A 170 26.65 -10.48 1.81
C CYS A 170 25.37 -9.69 1.55
N GLY A 171 25.14 -8.63 2.33
CA GLY A 171 24.03 -7.71 2.16
C GLY A 171 22.79 -8.03 2.98
N VAL A 172 22.32 -7.01 3.73
CA VAL A 172 21.12 -7.08 4.56
C VAL A 172 20.21 -5.90 4.24
N SER A 173 18.95 -6.18 3.98
CA SER A 173 17.94 -5.15 3.77
C SER A 173 16.84 -5.20 4.84
N MET A 174 16.28 -4.07 5.16
CA MET A 174 15.07 -3.94 5.97
C MET A 174 14.03 -3.09 5.25
N LEU A 175 12.76 -3.26 5.62
CA LEU A 175 11.67 -2.41 5.11
C LEU A 175 11.90 -0.95 5.49
N ASP A 176 11.62 -0.05 4.57
CA ASP A 176 11.44 1.38 4.84
C ASP A 176 10.02 1.63 5.35
N ALA A 177 9.70 1.00 6.46
CA ALA A 177 8.42 1.03 7.14
C ALA A 177 8.67 1.05 8.66
N PRO A 178 8.87 2.24 9.25
CA PRO A 178 9.30 2.39 10.64
C PRO A 178 8.41 1.66 11.65
N GLN A 179 7.09 1.68 11.46
CA GLN A 179 6.17 0.99 12.37
C GLN A 179 6.38 -0.53 12.37
N GLU A 180 6.58 -1.13 11.19
CA GLU A 180 6.81 -2.57 11.04
C GLU A 180 8.12 -3.00 11.71
N ILE A 181 9.19 -2.28 11.44
CA ILE A 181 10.53 -2.61 11.97
C ILE A 181 10.57 -2.40 13.50
N MET A 182 9.95 -1.32 13.99
CA MET A 182 9.83 -1.07 15.43
C MET A 182 8.98 -2.16 16.12
N ALA A 183 7.86 -2.54 15.53
CA ALA A 183 7.00 -3.60 16.03
C ALA A 183 7.74 -4.94 16.10
N ALA A 184 8.50 -5.31 15.07
CA ALA A 184 9.30 -6.52 15.04
C ALA A 184 10.41 -6.50 16.13
N ALA A 185 11.08 -5.35 16.31
CA ALA A 185 12.10 -5.18 17.34
C ALA A 185 11.54 -5.28 18.77
N LEU A 186 10.34 -4.74 19.01
CA LEU A 186 9.63 -4.87 20.29
C LEU A 186 9.18 -6.30 20.54
N PHE A 187 8.57 -6.92 19.54
CA PHE A 187 8.15 -8.32 19.63
C PHE A 187 9.32 -9.25 19.96
N TYR A 188 10.46 -9.06 19.28
CA TYR A 188 11.69 -9.80 19.55
C TYR A 188 12.16 -9.66 21.03
N GLN A 189 11.98 -8.48 21.62
CA GLN A 189 12.30 -8.21 23.02
C GLN A 189 11.23 -8.71 24.01
N GLY A 190 10.20 -9.42 23.55
CA GLY A 190 9.08 -9.89 24.37
C GLY A 190 8.13 -8.77 24.83
N MET A 191 8.13 -7.65 24.11
CA MET A 191 7.33 -6.46 24.43
C MET A 191 6.10 -6.36 23.51
N ASN A 192 5.15 -5.48 23.86
CA ASN A 192 4.01 -5.20 23.02
C ASN A 192 4.47 -4.57 21.69
N PRO A 193 4.17 -5.16 20.51
CA PRO A 193 4.53 -4.60 19.21
C PRO A 193 3.79 -3.31 18.87
N ASN A 194 2.71 -2.97 19.59
CA ASN A 194 1.96 -1.73 19.46
C ASN A 194 2.15 -0.88 20.73
N PRO A 195 3.33 -0.25 20.90
CA PRO A 195 3.64 0.49 22.12
C PRO A 195 2.82 1.76 22.22
N THR A 196 2.47 2.13 23.46
CA THR A 196 1.82 3.40 23.75
C THR A 196 2.72 4.34 24.54
N SER A 197 3.90 3.85 25.00
CA SER A 197 4.84 4.60 25.80
C SER A 197 6.09 5.00 25.02
N PRO A 198 6.62 6.22 25.23
CA PRO A 198 7.91 6.63 24.65
C PRO A 198 9.08 5.75 25.10
N GLU A 199 9.02 5.17 26.32
CA GLU A 199 10.06 4.31 26.89
C GLU A 199 10.19 3.00 26.10
N ASP A 200 9.08 2.43 25.65
CA ASP A 200 9.09 1.20 24.84
C ASP A 200 9.65 1.49 23.44
N ILE A 201 9.25 2.61 22.84
CA ILE A 201 9.82 3.08 21.58
C ILE A 201 11.33 3.26 21.70
N ALA A 202 11.82 3.88 22.76
CA ALA A 202 13.26 4.08 23.00
C ALA A 202 14.04 2.76 23.12
N LYS A 203 13.43 1.69 23.69
CA LYS A 203 14.07 0.36 23.75
C LYS A 203 14.24 -0.26 22.37
N ALA A 204 13.23 -0.16 21.50
CA ALA A 204 13.32 -0.64 20.13
C ALA A 204 14.38 0.18 19.34
N GLU A 205 14.35 1.51 19.47
CA GLU A 205 15.33 2.40 18.85
C GLU A 205 16.77 2.03 19.29
N ALA A 206 17.01 1.83 20.57
CA ALA A 206 18.33 1.46 21.10
C ALA A 206 18.84 0.13 20.52
N LEU A 207 17.95 -0.84 20.25
CA LEU A 207 18.32 -2.08 19.57
C LEU A 207 18.64 -1.79 18.09
N LEU A 208 17.76 -1.11 17.38
CA LEU A 208 17.90 -0.82 15.95
C LEU A 208 19.15 0.00 15.64
N LEU A 209 19.53 0.96 16.50
CA LEU A 209 20.76 1.72 16.37
C LEU A 209 22.03 0.85 16.43
N LYS A 210 22.02 -0.22 17.25
CA LYS A 210 23.13 -1.18 17.29
C LYS A 210 23.25 -2.00 16.02
N LEU A 211 22.14 -2.25 15.34
CA LEU A 211 22.07 -3.03 14.10
C LEU A 211 22.41 -2.21 12.86
N ARG A 212 22.16 -0.89 12.91
CA ARG A 212 22.28 0.03 11.76
C ARG A 212 23.58 -0.11 10.95
N PRO A 213 24.77 -0.29 11.56
CA PRO A 213 26.04 -0.43 10.83
C PRO A 213 26.13 -1.70 9.96
N SER A 214 25.27 -2.71 10.21
CA SER A 214 25.22 -3.97 9.47
C SER A 214 24.09 -4.02 8.44
N ILE A 215 23.25 -2.98 8.34
CA ILE A 215 22.17 -2.89 7.37
C ILE A 215 22.66 -2.17 6.12
N THR A 216 22.53 -2.82 4.96
CA THR A 216 22.97 -2.28 3.68
C THR A 216 22.07 -1.12 3.26
N TYR A 217 20.74 -1.33 3.29
CA TYR A 217 19.77 -0.30 2.96
C TYR A 217 18.39 -0.59 3.58
N PHE A 218 17.52 0.44 3.54
CA PHE A 218 16.08 0.35 3.83
C PHE A 218 15.31 0.58 2.54
N HIS A 219 14.40 -0.33 2.20
CA HIS A 219 13.50 -0.18 1.05
C HIS A 219 12.38 -1.21 1.12
N SER A 220 11.16 -0.81 0.76
CA SER A 220 9.99 -1.68 0.92
C SER A 220 9.68 -2.58 -0.27
N SER A 221 10.35 -2.40 -1.43
CA SER A 221 10.16 -3.24 -2.64
C SER A 221 11.47 -3.80 -3.21
N LYS A 222 12.57 -3.05 -3.18
CA LYS A 222 13.84 -3.42 -3.83
C LYS A 222 14.41 -4.77 -3.38
N TYR A 223 14.17 -5.17 -2.11
CA TYR A 223 14.63 -6.42 -1.56
C TYR A 223 14.15 -7.65 -2.35
N ILE A 224 12.99 -7.56 -3.04
CA ILE A 224 12.40 -8.66 -3.81
C ILE A 224 13.36 -9.07 -4.94
N SER A 225 13.77 -8.11 -5.78
CA SER A 225 14.70 -8.34 -6.88
C SER A 225 16.12 -8.67 -6.38
N ASP A 226 16.61 -7.93 -5.38
CA ASP A 226 17.97 -8.10 -4.89
C ASP A 226 18.17 -9.45 -4.22
N LEU A 227 17.17 -9.97 -3.49
CA LEU A 227 17.24 -11.30 -2.89
C LEU A 227 17.15 -12.40 -3.97
N ALA A 228 16.26 -12.24 -4.95
CA ALA A 228 16.11 -13.18 -6.06
C ALA A 228 17.38 -13.26 -6.92
N ASN A 229 18.04 -12.14 -7.18
CA ASN A 229 19.29 -12.06 -7.95
C ASN A 229 20.52 -12.46 -7.12
N GLY A 230 20.39 -12.52 -5.79
CA GLY A 230 21.49 -12.80 -4.88
C GLY A 230 22.40 -11.60 -4.60
N ASP A 231 21.94 -10.38 -4.83
CA ASP A 231 22.67 -9.14 -4.52
C ASP A 231 22.72 -8.89 -3.00
N ILE A 232 21.73 -9.40 -2.27
CA ILE A 232 21.71 -9.48 -0.81
C ILE A 232 21.47 -10.92 -0.35
N CYS A 233 21.73 -11.22 0.93
CA CYS A 233 21.54 -12.56 1.46
C CYS A 233 20.39 -12.67 2.46
N VAL A 234 19.96 -11.56 3.06
CA VAL A 234 18.86 -11.51 4.02
C VAL A 234 18.04 -10.23 3.83
N ALA A 235 16.74 -10.37 3.93
CA ALA A 235 15.82 -9.26 3.93
C ALA A 235 14.74 -9.42 5.01
N VAL A 236 14.39 -8.34 5.69
CA VAL A 236 13.11 -8.23 6.39
C VAL A 236 12.11 -7.67 5.40
N GLY A 237 11.06 -8.44 5.12
CA GLY A 237 10.08 -8.13 4.07
C GLY A 237 8.69 -8.62 4.42
N TRP A 238 7.75 -8.41 3.54
CA TRP A 238 6.38 -8.91 3.66
C TRP A 238 6.20 -10.22 2.89
N SER A 239 5.31 -11.08 3.42
CA SER A 239 4.88 -12.31 2.76
C SER A 239 3.71 -12.02 1.84
N GLY A 240 3.90 -11.91 0.57
CA GLY A 240 2.81 -11.64 -0.34
C GLY A 240 3.17 -11.77 -1.79
#